data_0ed4da6049fb4dbe31c42fb4efc43a69
#
_entry.id   0ed4da6049fb4dbe31c42fb4efc43a69
#
_cell.length_a   1.000
_cell.length_b   1.000
_cell.length_c   1.000
_cell.angle_alpha   90.00
_cell.angle_beta   90.00
_cell.angle_gamma   90.00
#
_symmetry.space_group_name_H-M   'P 1'
#
loop_
_entity.id
_entity.type
_entity.pdbx_description
1 polymer ?
#
loop_
_entity_poly.entity_id
_entity_poly.type
_entity_poly.pdbx_seq_one_letter_code
_entity_poly.pdbx_strand_id
1 'polypeptide(L)'
;DYPPAPPAYPTSRPQPTYPPPPSRPVTVPPPPTSPDAAPTQMGPAPARGAATSNLATSMLKILKPGSSAPPPPGALKIGRATDNDIVIPDVLASRHHATLIPTPGGMEIVDNRSINGTFVNGTRVDTALLNDGDVVTIGNVDLVFAGGMLARRTETAAATGTGGLDVRSVTWTIEGNKTLLENISFTARPGTLTAVIGPSGAGKSTLAKQIAGYTHPTSGTVSFEGHNIHADYASLRSRIGMVPQDDVVHGQLTVNQALMYAAELRLPPDTTKEDRQQVVEQVLAELEMTQHADTRVDKLSGGQRKRASVALELLTGPSLLILDEPTSGLDPALDRQVMTMLRDLADAGRVVLVVTHSLTYLDVCDQVLLLAPGGKTAFCGPPSEIGPAMGTTNWADIFSTVAGDPQAANDRYVARSGPQPPPPPPMEAPSDLGEPVHTSLRRQFSTIVRRQARLIISDRGYFFFLALLPFIMGVLSLAVPGEVGFGKP
;
A
#
# COMPACT_ATOMS: atom_id res chain seq x y z
N ASP A 1 11.04 7.80 62.83
CA ASP A 1 11.77 8.99 62.35
C ASP A 1 11.68 9.00 60.81
N TYR A 2 10.74 9.78 60.31
CA TYR A 2 10.65 10.11 58.87
C TYR A 2 11.47 11.38 58.60
N PRO A 3 12.20 11.48 57.50
CA PRO A 3 12.87 12.71 57.12
C PRO A 3 11.86 13.78 56.66
N PRO A 4 12.17 15.07 56.88
CA PRO A 4 11.26 16.18 56.58
C PRO A 4 11.10 16.38 55.07
N ALA A 5 9.87 16.80 54.67
CA ALA A 5 9.50 17.08 53.28
C ALA A 5 10.32 18.25 52.70
N PRO A 6 10.66 18.20 51.37
CA PRO A 6 11.38 19.28 50.70
C PRO A 6 10.50 20.54 50.57
N PRO A 7 11.12 21.76 50.52
CA PRO A 7 10.39 23.01 50.44
C PRO A 7 9.66 23.21 49.11
N ALA A 8 8.48 23.79 49.18
CA ALA A 8 7.65 24.12 48.04
C ALA A 8 8.30 25.17 47.12
N TYR A 9 8.31 24.94 45.83
CA TYR A 9 8.76 25.90 44.81
C TYR A 9 7.67 26.98 44.61
N PRO A 10 8.07 28.26 44.42
CA PRO A 10 7.13 29.32 44.18
C PRO A 10 6.43 29.24 42.83
N THR A 11 5.12 29.36 42.84
CA THR A 11 4.25 29.38 41.69
C THR A 11 4.37 30.66 40.86
N SER A 12 4.39 30.47 39.53
CA SER A 12 3.99 31.43 38.49
C SER A 12 4.78 32.72 38.30
N ARG A 13 5.62 32.70 37.22
CA ARG A 13 5.96 33.92 36.48
C ARG A 13 4.77 34.29 35.57
N PRO A 14 4.36 35.56 35.46
CA PRO A 14 3.35 35.99 34.49
C PRO A 14 3.90 35.86 33.08
N GLN A 15 3.11 35.27 32.18
CA GLN A 15 3.39 35.22 30.74
C GLN A 15 3.25 36.62 30.13
N PRO A 16 4.13 37.02 29.19
CA PRO A 16 3.94 38.23 28.44
C PRO A 16 2.78 38.09 27.45
N THR A 17 1.79 38.95 27.59
CA THR A 17 0.70 39.12 26.62
C THR A 17 1.20 39.85 25.39
N TYR A 18 1.27 39.13 24.23
CA TYR A 18 1.47 39.76 22.94
C TYR A 18 0.12 40.22 22.37
N PRO A 19 0.01 41.45 21.84
CA PRO A 19 -1.18 41.88 21.13
C PRO A 19 -1.33 41.09 19.80
N PRO A 20 -2.58 40.80 19.36
CA PRO A 20 -2.80 40.11 18.09
C PRO A 20 -2.31 40.97 16.92
N PRO A 21 -1.78 40.32 15.86
CA PRO A 21 -1.33 41.02 14.65
C PRO A 21 -2.53 41.67 13.94
N PRO A 22 -2.35 42.86 13.30
CA PRO A 22 -3.43 43.52 12.59
C PRO A 22 -3.85 42.70 11.35
N SER A 23 -5.16 42.48 11.23
CA SER A 23 -5.81 41.85 10.10
C SER A 23 -5.59 42.67 8.82
N ARG A 24 -4.87 42.09 7.84
CA ARG A 24 -4.81 42.65 6.49
C ARG A 24 -6.13 42.39 5.77
N PRO A 25 -6.66 43.42 5.02
CA PRO A 25 -7.85 43.20 4.20
C PRO A 25 -7.52 42.23 3.07
N VAL A 26 -8.27 41.14 2.93
CA VAL A 26 -8.21 40.23 1.80
C VAL A 26 -8.95 40.88 0.65
N THR A 27 -8.19 41.37 -0.34
CA THR A 27 -8.73 41.81 -1.64
C THR A 27 -8.97 40.54 -2.47
N VAL A 28 -10.24 40.20 -2.66
CA VAL A 28 -10.68 39.17 -3.59
C VAL A 28 -10.57 39.73 -5.01
N PRO A 29 -9.79 39.12 -5.93
CA PRO A 29 -9.80 39.55 -7.33
C PRO A 29 -11.14 39.15 -7.98
N PRO A 30 -11.69 39.96 -8.90
CA PRO A 30 -12.91 39.63 -9.63
C PRO A 30 -12.67 38.43 -10.57
N PRO A 31 -13.74 37.62 -10.84
CA PRO A 31 -13.62 36.50 -11.76
C PRO A 31 -13.29 36.97 -13.18
N PRO A 32 -12.51 36.19 -13.94
CA PRO A 32 -12.22 36.50 -15.32
C PRO A 32 -13.48 36.40 -16.18
N THR A 33 -13.76 37.48 -16.90
CA THR A 33 -14.77 37.53 -17.96
C THR A 33 -14.34 36.63 -19.12
N SER A 34 -15.18 35.69 -19.50
CA SER A 34 -15.00 34.84 -20.68
C SER A 34 -15.07 35.67 -21.95
N PRO A 35 -14.16 35.51 -22.93
CA PRO A 35 -14.37 36.02 -24.27
C PRO A 35 -15.37 35.12 -25.03
N ASP A 36 -16.20 35.79 -25.83
CA ASP A 36 -17.26 35.27 -26.68
C ASP A 36 -16.84 34.05 -27.51
N ALA A 37 -17.63 32.99 -27.42
CA ALA A 37 -17.56 31.83 -28.29
C ALA A 37 -18.17 32.21 -29.69
N ALA A 38 -17.34 32.29 -30.70
CA ALA A 38 -17.80 32.29 -32.08
C ALA A 38 -18.26 30.89 -32.50
N PRO A 39 -19.36 30.73 -33.25
CA PRO A 39 -19.87 29.42 -33.64
C PRO A 39 -19.00 28.80 -34.73
N THR A 40 -18.39 27.66 -34.44
CA THR A 40 -17.68 26.84 -35.44
C THR A 40 -18.71 26.15 -36.33
N GLN A 41 -18.71 26.47 -37.62
CA GLN A 41 -19.53 25.86 -38.65
C GLN A 41 -19.19 24.37 -38.81
N MET A 42 -20.17 23.51 -38.67
CA MET A 42 -20.10 22.08 -39.05
C MET A 42 -20.01 21.99 -40.59
N GLY A 43 -18.90 21.43 -41.08
CA GLY A 43 -18.81 20.97 -42.48
C GLY A 43 -19.58 19.64 -42.66
N PRO A 44 -20.05 19.33 -43.88
CA PRO A 44 -20.93 18.21 -44.15
C PRO A 44 -20.16 16.86 -44.00
N ALA A 45 -20.85 15.88 -43.40
CA ALA A 45 -20.38 14.52 -43.25
C ALA A 45 -20.12 13.84 -44.60
N PRO A 46 -19.06 13.08 -44.81
CA PRO A 46 -18.87 12.29 -46.00
C PRO A 46 -19.80 11.05 -46.00
N ALA A 47 -20.34 10.80 -47.17
CA ALA A 47 -21.31 9.74 -47.47
C ALA A 47 -20.74 8.32 -47.16
N ARG A 48 -21.66 7.46 -46.68
CA ARG A 48 -21.44 6.02 -46.50
C ARG A 48 -21.04 5.36 -47.84
N GLY A 49 -19.79 4.87 -47.91
CA GLY A 49 -19.34 3.92 -48.93
C GLY A 49 -19.33 2.52 -48.32
N ALA A 50 -20.12 1.64 -48.89
CA ALA A 50 -20.23 0.24 -48.47
C ALA A 50 -19.04 -0.60 -48.96
N ALA A 51 -18.72 -1.65 -48.18
CA ALA A 51 -18.01 -2.85 -48.56
C ALA A 51 -16.47 -2.82 -48.69
N THR A 52 -15.77 -2.89 -47.50
CA THR A 52 -14.44 -3.53 -47.43
C THR A 52 -14.17 -4.17 -46.05
N SER A 53 -15.18 -4.79 -45.42
CA SER A 53 -15.10 -5.23 -44.03
C SER A 53 -14.53 -6.65 -43.77
N ASN A 54 -14.26 -7.45 -44.79
CA ASN A 54 -13.91 -8.85 -44.56
C ASN A 54 -12.39 -9.17 -44.66
N LEU A 55 -11.56 -8.26 -45.19
CA LEU A 55 -10.11 -8.48 -45.31
C LEU A 55 -9.33 -8.04 -44.08
N ALA A 56 -9.76 -6.98 -43.39
CA ALA A 56 -9.06 -6.47 -42.21
C ALA A 56 -9.17 -7.42 -41.00
N THR A 57 -10.34 -8.05 -40.81
CA THR A 57 -10.59 -8.99 -39.72
C THR A 57 -9.84 -10.32 -39.90
N SER A 58 -9.60 -10.73 -41.15
CA SER A 58 -8.82 -11.94 -41.47
C SER A 58 -7.33 -11.72 -41.29
N MET A 59 -6.81 -10.53 -41.56
CA MET A 59 -5.40 -10.22 -41.36
C MET A 59 -4.99 -10.12 -39.89
N LEU A 60 -5.89 -9.62 -38.99
CA LEU A 60 -5.63 -9.55 -37.56
C LEU A 60 -5.48 -10.92 -36.88
N LYS A 61 -6.12 -11.97 -37.42
CA LYS A 61 -5.98 -13.34 -36.92
C LYS A 61 -4.69 -14.06 -37.33
N ILE A 62 -3.96 -13.52 -38.29
CA ILE A 62 -2.72 -14.14 -38.85
C ILE A 62 -1.46 -13.54 -38.23
N LEU A 63 -1.54 -12.38 -37.58
CA LEU A 63 -0.42 -11.76 -36.88
C LEU A 63 -0.13 -12.54 -35.61
N LYS A 64 0.91 -13.39 -35.64
CA LYS A 64 1.48 -14.01 -34.43
C LYS A 64 1.82 -12.91 -33.42
N PRO A 65 1.50 -13.11 -32.11
CA PRO A 65 1.95 -12.19 -31.09
C PRO A 65 3.47 -12.07 -31.12
N GLY A 66 4.00 -10.94 -31.56
CA GLY A 66 5.43 -10.69 -31.69
C GLY A 66 5.91 -10.09 -33.03
N SER A 67 5.02 -9.84 -34.01
CA SER A 67 5.39 -9.10 -35.22
C SER A 67 5.38 -7.59 -34.91
N SER A 68 6.45 -6.88 -35.26
CA SER A 68 6.59 -5.42 -35.19
C SER A 68 5.82 -4.71 -36.31
N ALA A 69 4.60 -5.16 -36.63
CA ALA A 69 3.73 -4.45 -37.56
C ALA A 69 3.27 -3.12 -36.96
N PRO A 70 3.20 -2.04 -37.73
CA PRO A 70 2.67 -0.78 -37.25
C PRO A 70 1.22 -0.97 -36.76
N PRO A 71 0.83 -0.28 -35.66
CA PRO A 71 -0.53 -0.39 -35.16
C PRO A 71 -1.54 0.07 -36.22
N PRO A 72 -2.76 -0.50 -36.22
CA PRO A 72 -3.80 -0.14 -37.18
C PRO A 72 -4.14 1.36 -37.05
N PRO A 73 -4.61 2.00 -38.14
CA PRO A 73 -5.00 3.40 -38.12
C PRO A 73 -6.04 3.70 -37.02
N GLY A 74 -5.78 4.72 -36.20
CA GLY A 74 -6.64 5.08 -35.07
C GLY A 74 -6.38 4.33 -33.77
N ALA A 75 -5.38 3.43 -33.72
CA ALA A 75 -4.96 2.81 -32.50
C ALA A 75 -4.20 3.81 -31.60
N LEU A 76 -4.49 3.79 -30.28
CA LEU A 76 -3.84 4.64 -29.28
C LEU A 76 -2.91 3.79 -28.40
N LYS A 77 -1.67 4.20 -28.30
CA LYS A 77 -0.68 3.57 -27.42
C LYS A 77 -0.82 4.07 -25.99
N ILE A 78 -0.72 3.18 -25.03
CA ILE A 78 -0.86 3.46 -23.61
C ILE A 78 0.39 2.97 -22.88
N GLY A 79 0.96 3.78 -21.99
CA GLY A 79 2.09 3.36 -21.18
C GLY A 79 2.82 4.50 -20.51
N ARG A 80 3.91 4.18 -19.78
CA ARG A 80 4.68 5.13 -19.00
C ARG A 80 5.58 6.04 -19.84
N ALA A 81 6.04 5.58 -20.99
CA ALA A 81 6.92 6.36 -21.87
C ALA A 81 6.16 7.54 -22.49
N THR A 82 6.87 8.66 -22.69
CA THR A 82 6.27 9.92 -23.17
C THR A 82 5.90 9.88 -24.66
N ASP A 83 6.30 8.86 -25.39
CA ASP A 83 5.96 8.62 -26.78
C ASP A 83 4.65 7.82 -26.97
N ASN A 84 3.91 7.54 -25.89
CA ASN A 84 2.56 7.01 -25.96
C ASN A 84 1.52 8.13 -26.13
N ASP A 85 0.38 7.80 -26.74
CA ASP A 85 -0.75 8.71 -26.90
C ASP A 85 -1.45 8.98 -25.55
N ILE A 86 -1.52 7.94 -24.70
CA ILE A 86 -2.00 8.04 -23.32
C ILE A 86 -0.84 7.73 -22.38
N VAL A 87 -0.27 8.77 -21.77
CA VAL A 87 0.85 8.64 -20.84
C VAL A 87 0.31 8.37 -19.43
N ILE A 88 0.76 7.26 -18.84
CA ILE A 88 0.46 6.88 -17.47
C ILE A 88 1.72 7.12 -16.62
N PRO A 89 1.78 8.17 -15.80
CA PRO A 89 2.94 8.52 -14.98
C PRO A 89 2.99 7.63 -13.72
N ASP A 90 3.04 6.32 -13.92
CA ASP A 90 3.17 5.32 -12.86
C ASP A 90 4.35 4.40 -13.19
N VAL A 91 5.26 4.23 -12.23
CA VAL A 91 6.44 3.37 -12.37
C VAL A 91 6.08 1.90 -12.59
N LEU A 92 4.89 1.48 -12.17
CA LEU A 92 4.38 0.11 -12.34
C LEU A 92 3.77 -0.12 -13.73
N ALA A 93 3.43 0.93 -14.46
CA ALA A 93 3.06 0.81 -15.87
C ALA A 93 4.32 0.50 -16.71
N SER A 94 4.22 -0.46 -17.65
CA SER A 94 5.28 -0.71 -18.64
C SER A 94 5.45 0.50 -19.56
N ARG A 95 6.63 0.66 -20.14
CA ARG A 95 6.92 1.79 -21.04
C ARG A 95 5.92 1.88 -22.19
N HIS A 96 5.58 0.72 -22.81
CA HIS A 96 4.51 0.55 -23.79
C HIS A 96 3.62 -0.58 -23.28
N HIS A 97 2.58 -0.21 -22.51
CA HIS A 97 1.83 -1.15 -21.68
C HIS A 97 0.72 -1.85 -22.47
N ALA A 98 -0.12 -1.10 -23.13
CA ALA A 98 -1.27 -1.57 -23.86
C ALA A 98 -1.53 -0.74 -25.12
N THR A 99 -2.41 -1.22 -25.98
CA THR A 99 -2.88 -0.49 -27.16
C THR A 99 -4.39 -0.55 -27.19
N LEU A 100 -5.04 0.58 -27.39
CA LEU A 100 -6.48 0.69 -27.60
C LEU A 100 -6.76 0.76 -29.09
N ILE A 101 -7.51 -0.20 -29.61
CA ILE A 101 -7.70 -0.44 -31.05
C ILE A 101 -9.19 -0.27 -31.40
N PRO A 102 -9.55 0.61 -32.37
CA PRO A 102 -10.90 0.66 -32.86
C PRO A 102 -11.22 -0.58 -33.71
N THR A 103 -12.31 -1.25 -33.39
CA THR A 103 -12.84 -2.42 -34.09
C THR A 103 -14.27 -2.20 -34.54
N PRO A 104 -14.81 -2.99 -35.47
CA PRO A 104 -16.24 -2.89 -35.84
C PRO A 104 -17.21 -3.09 -34.67
N GLY A 105 -16.77 -3.80 -33.62
CA GLY A 105 -17.58 -4.07 -32.41
C GLY A 105 -17.43 -3.01 -31.31
N GLY A 106 -16.54 -2.02 -31.46
CA GLY A 106 -16.23 -1.03 -30.45
C GLY A 106 -14.72 -0.84 -30.27
N MET A 107 -14.30 -0.37 -29.11
CA MET A 107 -12.88 -0.21 -28.78
C MET A 107 -12.37 -1.48 -28.06
N GLU A 108 -11.26 -2.02 -28.52
CA GLU A 108 -10.62 -3.20 -27.96
C GLU A 108 -9.29 -2.79 -27.30
N ILE A 109 -9.07 -3.17 -26.04
CA ILE A 109 -7.78 -3.02 -25.40
C ILE A 109 -6.95 -4.29 -25.55
N VAL A 110 -5.69 -4.14 -25.94
CA VAL A 110 -4.74 -5.24 -26.14
C VAL A 110 -3.51 -4.99 -25.26
N ASP A 111 -3.21 -5.92 -24.37
CA ASP A 111 -2.00 -5.87 -23.54
C ASP A 111 -0.74 -6.15 -24.40
N ASN A 112 0.25 -5.28 -24.34
CA ASN A 112 1.49 -5.41 -25.08
C ASN A 112 2.54 -6.30 -24.38
N ARG A 113 2.11 -7.35 -23.70
CA ARG A 113 2.91 -8.18 -22.79
C ARG A 113 3.50 -7.35 -21.66
N SER A 114 2.65 -6.53 -21.07
CA SER A 114 3.04 -5.69 -19.95
C SER A 114 3.46 -6.55 -18.75
N ILE A 115 4.31 -5.97 -17.90
CA ILE A 115 4.89 -6.72 -16.79
C ILE A 115 3.84 -7.00 -15.72
N ASN A 116 3.07 -5.99 -15.34
CA ASN A 116 2.07 -6.12 -14.28
C ASN A 116 0.69 -6.53 -14.78
N GLY A 117 0.48 -6.55 -16.11
CA GLY A 117 -0.79 -6.91 -16.74
C GLY A 117 -1.72 -5.71 -16.86
N THR A 118 -2.64 -5.84 -17.82
CA THR A 118 -3.81 -4.96 -17.99
C THR A 118 -5.00 -5.65 -17.39
N PHE A 119 -5.80 -4.91 -16.61
CA PHE A 119 -7.01 -5.45 -15.97
C PHE A 119 -8.23 -4.67 -16.46
N VAL A 120 -9.33 -5.40 -16.71
CA VAL A 120 -10.63 -4.80 -16.99
C VAL A 120 -11.62 -5.29 -15.93
N ASN A 121 -12.20 -4.36 -15.17
CA ASN A 121 -13.09 -4.66 -14.04
C ASN A 121 -12.47 -5.67 -13.05
N GLY A 122 -11.20 -5.49 -12.71
CA GLY A 122 -10.45 -6.37 -11.79
C GLY A 122 -9.91 -7.66 -12.41
N THR A 123 -10.40 -8.07 -13.60
CA THR A 123 -9.96 -9.30 -14.28
C THR A 123 -8.81 -9.00 -15.23
N ARG A 124 -7.72 -9.80 -15.14
CA ARG A 124 -6.58 -9.69 -16.04
C ARG A 124 -6.95 -10.11 -17.45
N VAL A 125 -6.55 -9.31 -18.44
CA VAL A 125 -6.87 -9.56 -19.85
C VAL A 125 -5.61 -9.42 -20.72
N ASP A 126 -5.51 -10.28 -21.74
CA ASP A 126 -4.57 -10.07 -22.85
C ASP A 126 -5.23 -9.20 -23.92
N THR A 127 -6.56 -9.34 -24.07
CA THR A 127 -7.38 -8.61 -25.02
C THR A 127 -8.81 -8.55 -24.49
N ALA A 128 -9.44 -7.38 -24.54
CA ALA A 128 -10.84 -7.20 -24.14
C ALA A 128 -11.54 -6.11 -24.96
N LEU A 129 -12.80 -6.36 -25.35
CA LEU A 129 -13.68 -5.34 -25.91
C LEU A 129 -14.24 -4.51 -24.74
N LEU A 130 -14.09 -3.19 -24.82
CA LEU A 130 -14.54 -2.27 -23.77
C LEU A 130 -15.96 -1.77 -24.01
N ASN A 131 -16.74 -1.74 -22.94
CA ASN A 131 -18.06 -1.12 -22.88
C ASN A 131 -18.00 0.16 -22.06
N ASP A 132 -18.90 1.10 -22.32
CA ASP A 132 -18.98 2.33 -21.53
C ASP A 132 -19.20 2.00 -20.04
N GLY A 133 -18.35 2.56 -19.19
CA GLY A 133 -18.31 2.31 -17.75
C GLY A 133 -17.29 1.28 -17.31
N ASP A 134 -16.67 0.52 -18.23
CA ASP A 134 -15.60 -0.42 -17.86
C ASP A 134 -14.42 0.31 -17.26
N VAL A 135 -13.84 -0.28 -16.20
CA VAL A 135 -12.65 0.23 -15.52
C VAL A 135 -11.42 -0.55 -15.99
N VAL A 136 -10.49 0.16 -16.63
CA VAL A 136 -9.20 -0.38 -17.04
C VAL A 136 -8.14 0.01 -16.03
N THR A 137 -7.53 -0.97 -15.39
CA THR A 137 -6.44 -0.77 -14.42
C THR A 137 -5.08 -1.07 -15.05
N ILE A 138 -4.17 -0.09 -14.99
CA ILE A 138 -2.78 -0.20 -15.45
C ILE A 138 -1.86 0.34 -14.35
N GLY A 139 -1.04 -0.53 -13.76
CA GLY A 139 -0.28 -0.18 -12.56
C GLY A 139 -1.21 0.19 -11.40
N ASN A 140 -1.00 1.37 -10.80
CA ASN A 140 -1.88 1.92 -9.75
C ASN A 140 -2.94 2.90 -10.30
N VAL A 141 -3.12 2.97 -11.62
CA VAL A 141 -4.03 3.94 -12.25
C VAL A 141 -5.27 3.23 -12.81
N ASP A 142 -6.45 3.72 -12.40
CA ASP A 142 -7.72 3.32 -12.96
C ASP A 142 -8.17 4.33 -14.01
N LEU A 143 -8.55 3.82 -15.17
CA LEU A 143 -9.10 4.56 -16.30
C LEU A 143 -10.53 4.07 -16.53
N VAL A 144 -11.48 4.98 -16.68
CA VAL A 144 -12.85 4.64 -17.06
C VAL A 144 -13.00 4.81 -18.57
N PHE A 145 -13.52 3.80 -19.23
CA PHE A 145 -13.87 3.87 -20.63
C PHE A 145 -15.22 4.52 -20.79
N ALA A 146 -15.31 5.61 -21.56
CA ALA A 146 -16.54 6.33 -21.86
C ALA A 146 -16.45 7.02 -23.21
N GLY A 147 -17.48 6.89 -24.03
CA GLY A 147 -17.57 7.58 -25.32
C GLY A 147 -16.40 7.27 -26.28
N GLY A 148 -15.85 6.05 -26.23
CA GLY A 148 -14.73 5.64 -27.09
C GLY A 148 -13.35 6.07 -26.61
N MET A 149 -13.22 6.65 -25.40
CA MET A 149 -11.97 7.15 -24.81
C MET A 149 -11.77 6.63 -23.39
N LEU A 150 -10.51 6.54 -23.00
CA LEU A 150 -10.12 6.25 -21.60
C LEU A 150 -9.85 7.58 -20.89
N ALA A 151 -10.59 7.83 -19.81
CA ALA A 151 -10.41 8.98 -18.93
C ALA A 151 -9.93 8.50 -17.55
N ARG A 152 -9.02 9.26 -16.92
CA ARG A 152 -8.65 8.97 -15.53
C ARG A 152 -9.91 8.99 -14.66
N ARG A 153 -10.07 7.99 -13.82
CA ARG A 153 -11.08 8.00 -12.77
C ARG A 153 -10.70 9.12 -11.81
N THR A 154 -11.25 10.31 -12.06
CA THR A 154 -10.98 11.47 -11.22
C THR A 154 -11.69 11.31 -9.88
N GLU A 155 -11.24 12.06 -8.87
CA GLU A 155 -11.71 12.13 -7.48
C GLU A 155 -13.22 12.36 -7.31
N THR A 156 -13.97 12.57 -8.40
CA THR A 156 -15.44 12.61 -8.42
C THR A 156 -16.03 11.30 -7.85
N ALA A 157 -15.33 10.17 -7.97
CA ALA A 157 -15.72 8.91 -7.34
C ALA A 157 -15.47 8.92 -5.82
N ALA A 158 -14.51 9.70 -5.32
CA ALA A 158 -14.31 9.91 -3.89
C ALA A 158 -15.48 10.70 -3.27
N ALA A 159 -16.06 11.63 -4.01
CA ALA A 159 -17.26 12.37 -3.61
C ALA A 159 -18.53 11.48 -3.55
N THR A 160 -18.55 10.36 -4.29
CA THR A 160 -19.67 9.37 -4.27
C THR A 160 -19.51 8.29 -3.21
N GLY A 161 -18.46 8.31 -2.37
CA GLY A 161 -18.28 7.38 -1.27
C GLY A 161 -17.69 6.01 -1.64
N THR A 162 -17.25 5.82 -2.89
CA THR A 162 -16.65 4.55 -3.38
C THR A 162 -15.14 4.50 -3.25
N GLY A 163 -14.46 5.59 -2.83
CA GLY A 163 -13.02 5.63 -2.61
C GLY A 163 -12.64 5.25 -1.17
N GLY A 164 -11.52 4.56 -1.00
CA GLY A 164 -10.97 4.17 0.29
C GLY A 164 -11.18 2.70 0.64
N LEU A 165 -10.94 2.39 1.92
CA LEU A 165 -11.10 1.04 2.48
C LEU A 165 -12.50 0.87 3.05
N ASP A 166 -13.18 -0.21 2.69
CA ASP A 166 -14.50 -0.59 3.19
C ASP A 166 -14.47 -2.04 3.69
N VAL A 167 -14.58 -2.22 4.99
CA VAL A 167 -14.60 -3.51 5.67
C VAL A 167 -16.03 -3.76 6.13
N ARG A 168 -16.66 -4.85 5.64
CA ARG A 168 -18.07 -5.17 5.91
C ARG A 168 -18.23 -6.55 6.49
N SER A 169 -18.73 -6.62 7.72
CA SER A 169 -19.12 -7.84 8.42
C SER A 169 -18.06 -8.95 8.38
N VAL A 170 -16.80 -8.56 8.43
CA VAL A 170 -15.67 -9.50 8.33
C VAL A 170 -15.63 -10.40 9.56
N THR A 171 -15.75 -11.70 9.31
CA THR A 171 -15.62 -12.75 10.31
C THR A 171 -14.54 -13.73 9.87
N TRP A 172 -13.69 -14.17 10.78
CA TRP A 172 -12.68 -15.18 10.51
C TRP A 172 -12.61 -16.22 11.60
N THR A 173 -12.90 -17.46 11.18
CA THR A 173 -12.88 -18.65 12.02
C THR A 173 -11.82 -19.60 11.48
N ILE A 174 -10.89 -20.01 12.33
CA ILE A 174 -9.84 -20.98 12.01
C ILE A 174 -10.28 -22.41 12.35
N GLU A 175 -9.45 -23.39 11.97
CA GLU A 175 -9.64 -24.79 12.30
C GLU A 175 -9.89 -24.96 13.80
N GLY A 176 -10.84 -25.87 14.15
CA GLY A 176 -11.30 -26.04 15.53
C GLY A 176 -12.40 -25.06 15.96
N ASN A 177 -13.06 -24.39 15.01
CA ASN A 177 -14.19 -23.47 15.23
C ASN A 177 -13.86 -22.28 16.16
N LYS A 178 -12.59 -21.86 16.20
CA LYS A 178 -12.15 -20.71 16.97
C LYS A 178 -12.28 -19.44 16.14
N THR A 179 -13.21 -18.56 16.51
CA THR A 179 -13.39 -17.24 15.86
C THR A 179 -12.35 -16.26 16.37
N LEU A 180 -11.59 -15.66 15.47
CA LEU A 180 -10.57 -14.66 15.76
C LEU A 180 -11.02 -13.23 15.43
N LEU A 181 -11.95 -13.07 14.48
CA LEU A 181 -12.63 -11.82 14.14
C LEU A 181 -14.12 -12.11 13.98
N GLU A 182 -14.97 -11.26 14.53
CA GLU A 182 -16.41 -11.44 14.53
C GLU A 182 -17.12 -10.17 14.11
N ASN A 183 -17.70 -10.19 12.91
CA ASN A 183 -18.54 -9.12 12.35
C ASN A 183 -17.92 -7.72 12.40
N ILE A 184 -16.65 -7.61 11.97
CA ILE A 184 -15.97 -6.32 11.94
C ILE A 184 -16.44 -5.50 10.74
N SER A 185 -16.87 -4.26 11.01
CA SER A 185 -17.30 -3.32 9.96
C SER A 185 -16.78 -1.92 10.28
N PHE A 186 -16.08 -1.30 9.32
CA PHE A 186 -15.66 0.09 9.35
C PHE A 186 -15.25 0.57 7.96
N THR A 187 -15.13 1.87 7.79
CA THR A 187 -14.63 2.50 6.56
C THR A 187 -13.48 3.45 6.90
N ALA A 188 -12.47 3.50 6.02
CA ALA A 188 -11.41 4.49 6.10
C ALA A 188 -11.25 5.18 4.73
N ARG A 189 -11.32 6.50 4.74
CA ARG A 189 -11.30 7.33 3.53
C ARG A 189 -9.87 7.67 3.10
N PRO A 190 -9.62 8.01 1.82
CA PRO A 190 -8.37 8.63 1.42
C PRO A 190 -8.07 9.87 2.26
N GLY A 191 -6.82 10.05 2.65
CA GLY A 191 -6.40 11.13 3.53
C GLY A 191 -6.61 10.87 5.02
N THR A 192 -7.04 9.66 5.43
CA THR A 192 -7.28 9.35 6.84
C THR A 192 -6.24 8.43 7.46
N LEU A 193 -5.91 8.70 8.72
CA LEU A 193 -5.14 7.85 9.60
C LEU A 193 -6.07 7.16 10.60
N THR A 194 -6.19 5.83 10.48
CA THR A 194 -7.02 5.00 11.37
C THR A 194 -6.14 4.19 12.31
N ALA A 195 -6.32 4.33 13.61
CA ALA A 195 -5.67 3.50 14.62
C ALA A 195 -6.52 2.30 15.00
N VAL A 196 -5.96 1.09 14.91
CA VAL A 196 -6.55 -0.15 15.43
C VAL A 196 -5.90 -0.49 16.76
N ILE A 197 -6.67 -0.39 17.83
CA ILE A 197 -6.21 -0.60 19.21
C ILE A 197 -7.01 -1.69 19.91
N GLY A 198 -6.55 -2.13 21.05
CA GLY A 198 -7.22 -3.14 21.86
C GLY A 198 -6.23 -3.97 22.67
N PRO A 199 -6.71 -4.75 23.64
CA PRO A 199 -5.87 -5.62 24.45
C PRO A 199 -5.13 -6.66 23.61
N SER A 200 -4.13 -7.32 24.22
CA SER A 200 -3.42 -8.42 23.57
C SER A 200 -4.39 -9.54 23.20
N GLY A 201 -4.22 -10.11 22.02
CA GLY A 201 -5.12 -11.17 21.52
C GLY A 201 -6.49 -10.69 21.00
N ALA A 202 -6.75 -9.39 20.91
CA ALA A 202 -8.00 -8.85 20.36
C ALA A 202 -8.16 -9.01 18.83
N GLY A 203 -7.18 -9.57 18.11
CA GLY A 203 -7.28 -9.81 16.67
C GLY A 203 -6.73 -8.68 15.79
N LYS A 204 -6.05 -7.65 16.34
CA LYS A 204 -5.54 -6.48 15.59
C LYS A 204 -4.67 -6.84 14.38
N SER A 205 -3.57 -7.56 14.61
CA SER A 205 -2.65 -8.00 13.54
C SER A 205 -3.33 -8.99 12.58
N THR A 206 -4.31 -9.75 13.07
CA THR A 206 -5.14 -10.63 12.25
C THR A 206 -5.98 -9.82 11.26
N LEU A 207 -6.66 -8.77 11.73
CA LEU A 207 -7.43 -7.85 10.89
C LEU A 207 -6.51 -7.15 9.87
N ALA A 208 -5.35 -6.67 10.30
CA ALA A 208 -4.36 -6.07 9.41
C ALA A 208 -3.94 -7.01 8.27
N LYS A 209 -3.67 -8.28 8.56
CA LYS A 209 -3.32 -9.30 7.55
C LYS A 209 -4.48 -9.62 6.60
N GLN A 210 -5.73 -9.58 7.08
CA GLN A 210 -6.90 -9.75 6.22
C GLN A 210 -7.09 -8.57 5.26
N ILE A 211 -6.93 -7.34 5.77
CA ILE A 211 -6.99 -6.14 4.94
C ILE A 211 -5.84 -6.10 3.94
N ALA A 212 -4.66 -6.60 4.31
CA ALA A 212 -3.53 -6.73 3.38
C ALA A 212 -3.69 -7.85 2.33
N GLY A 213 -4.76 -8.65 2.39
CA GLY A 213 -5.01 -9.74 1.46
C GLY A 213 -4.21 -11.02 1.73
N TYR A 214 -3.52 -11.13 2.87
CA TYR A 214 -2.71 -12.31 3.20
C TYR A 214 -3.54 -13.53 3.62
N THR A 215 -4.74 -13.30 4.13
CA THR A 215 -5.69 -14.33 4.55
C THR A 215 -7.10 -13.96 4.13
N HIS A 216 -7.93 -14.95 3.79
CA HIS A 216 -9.31 -14.73 3.38
C HIS A 216 -10.24 -14.77 4.60
N PRO A 217 -11.23 -13.88 4.72
CA PRO A 217 -12.25 -13.97 5.75
C PRO A 217 -13.15 -15.20 5.50
N THR A 218 -13.71 -15.76 6.56
CA THR A 218 -14.71 -16.83 6.46
C THR A 218 -16.04 -16.29 5.91
N SER A 219 -16.37 -15.04 6.27
CA SER A 219 -17.51 -14.30 5.72
C SER A 219 -17.25 -12.79 5.78
N GLY A 220 -18.05 -12.02 5.07
CA GLY A 220 -17.86 -10.59 4.92
C GLY A 220 -16.94 -10.24 3.76
N THR A 221 -16.70 -8.95 3.54
CA THR A 221 -15.88 -8.45 2.44
C THR A 221 -14.94 -7.36 2.90
N VAL A 222 -13.77 -7.30 2.26
CA VAL A 222 -12.84 -6.18 2.37
C VAL A 222 -12.66 -5.62 0.97
N SER A 223 -13.06 -4.36 0.78
CA SER A 223 -12.96 -3.68 -0.51
C SER A 223 -12.07 -2.45 -0.39
N PHE A 224 -11.27 -2.20 -1.41
CA PHE A 224 -10.43 -1.02 -1.52
C PHE A 224 -10.64 -0.37 -2.88
N GLU A 225 -10.92 0.94 -2.91
CA GLU A 225 -11.24 1.71 -4.12
C GLU A 225 -12.37 1.08 -4.96
N GLY A 226 -13.32 0.40 -4.29
CA GLY A 226 -14.46 -0.27 -4.91
C GLY A 226 -14.19 -1.69 -5.41
N HIS A 227 -12.96 -2.18 -5.31
CA HIS A 227 -12.55 -3.55 -5.68
C HIS A 227 -12.44 -4.46 -4.46
N ASN A 228 -12.89 -5.69 -4.57
CA ASN A 228 -12.73 -6.67 -3.50
C ASN A 228 -11.27 -7.13 -3.43
N ILE A 229 -10.61 -6.87 -2.28
CA ILE A 229 -9.19 -7.18 -2.10
C ILE A 229 -8.89 -8.67 -2.34
N HIS A 230 -9.78 -9.55 -1.93
CA HIS A 230 -9.54 -11.00 -2.01
C HIS A 230 -9.90 -11.59 -3.39
N ALA A 231 -10.86 -11.00 -4.09
CA ALA A 231 -11.21 -11.40 -5.46
C ALA A 231 -10.23 -10.81 -6.48
N ASP A 232 -9.88 -9.53 -6.33
CA ASP A 232 -9.09 -8.76 -7.29
C ASP A 232 -7.64 -8.53 -6.82
N TYR A 233 -7.11 -9.40 -5.95
CA TYR A 233 -5.79 -9.19 -5.31
C TYR A 233 -4.66 -8.93 -6.31
N ALA A 234 -4.70 -9.58 -7.46
CA ALA A 234 -3.68 -9.42 -8.49
C ALA A 234 -3.56 -7.96 -9.00
N SER A 235 -4.68 -7.25 -9.13
CA SER A 235 -4.74 -5.84 -9.55
C SER A 235 -4.43 -4.87 -8.41
N LEU A 236 -4.72 -5.26 -7.15
CA LEU A 236 -4.63 -4.38 -5.97
C LEU A 236 -3.31 -4.52 -5.20
N ARG A 237 -2.60 -5.64 -5.31
CA ARG A 237 -1.41 -5.95 -4.49
C ARG A 237 -0.33 -4.87 -4.50
N SER A 238 -0.21 -4.11 -5.59
CA SER A 238 0.75 -3.02 -5.70
C SER A 238 0.29 -1.73 -5.02
N ARG A 239 -1.02 -1.59 -4.80
CA ARG A 239 -1.65 -0.46 -4.11
C ARG A 239 -1.69 -0.64 -2.60
N ILE A 240 -1.35 -1.84 -2.10
CA ILE A 240 -1.38 -2.19 -0.68
C ILE A 240 0.05 -2.41 -0.20
N GLY A 241 0.50 -1.57 0.73
CA GLY A 241 1.76 -1.72 1.45
C GLY A 241 1.50 -2.23 2.87
N MET A 242 2.27 -3.24 3.32
CA MET A 242 2.20 -3.73 4.68
C MET A 242 3.57 -3.74 5.33
N VAL A 243 3.72 -2.93 6.37
CA VAL A 243 4.91 -2.86 7.21
C VAL A 243 4.70 -3.77 8.44
N PRO A 244 5.42 -4.88 8.56
CA PRO A 244 5.27 -5.76 9.71
C PRO A 244 5.91 -5.16 10.96
N GLN A 245 5.63 -5.79 12.12
CA GLN A 245 6.16 -5.39 13.41
C GLN A 245 7.69 -5.42 13.42
N ASP A 246 8.28 -6.53 12.94
CA ASP A 246 9.73 -6.66 12.83
C ASP A 246 10.29 -5.90 11.63
N ASP A 247 11.46 -5.29 11.80
CA ASP A 247 12.14 -4.60 10.73
C ASP A 247 12.69 -5.59 9.69
N VAL A 248 12.27 -5.42 8.44
CA VAL A 248 12.69 -6.29 7.31
C VAL A 248 13.96 -5.79 6.60
N VAL A 249 14.53 -4.69 7.07
CA VAL A 249 15.71 -4.07 6.44
C VAL A 249 17.00 -4.70 6.95
N HIS A 250 17.88 -5.10 6.04
CA HIS A 250 19.18 -5.70 6.40
C HIS A 250 20.12 -4.66 7.00
N GLY A 251 20.54 -4.87 8.26
CA GLY A 251 21.38 -3.93 9.03
C GLY A 251 22.72 -3.60 8.38
N GLN A 252 23.32 -4.54 7.63
CA GLN A 252 24.63 -4.42 7.01
C GLN A 252 24.65 -3.54 5.74
N LEU A 253 23.49 -3.27 5.14
CA LEU A 253 23.37 -2.41 3.96
C LEU A 253 23.20 -0.95 4.36
N THR A 254 23.56 -0.02 3.47
CA THR A 254 23.07 1.36 3.57
C THR A 254 21.60 1.43 3.20
N VAL A 255 20.90 2.48 3.63
CA VAL A 255 19.48 2.68 3.30
C VAL A 255 19.28 2.67 1.79
N ASN A 256 20.09 3.44 1.04
CA ASN A 256 20.03 3.48 -0.42
C ASN A 256 20.26 2.10 -1.05
N GLN A 257 21.25 1.33 -0.57
CA GLN A 257 21.48 -0.03 -1.08
C GLN A 257 20.28 -0.95 -0.84
N ALA A 258 19.70 -0.91 0.36
CA ALA A 258 18.54 -1.73 0.69
C ALA A 258 17.34 -1.39 -0.21
N LEU A 259 17.05 -0.10 -0.39
CA LEU A 259 15.96 0.39 -1.25
C LEU A 259 16.21 0.07 -2.73
N MET A 260 17.45 0.24 -3.23
CA MET A 260 17.79 -0.09 -4.61
C MET A 260 17.63 -1.58 -4.94
N TYR A 261 18.04 -2.48 -4.03
CA TYR A 261 17.79 -3.92 -4.20
C TYR A 261 16.30 -4.26 -4.15
N ALA A 262 15.54 -3.61 -3.27
CA ALA A 262 14.10 -3.78 -3.20
C ALA A 262 13.38 -3.24 -4.45
N ALA A 263 13.77 -2.07 -4.94
CA ALA A 263 13.27 -1.48 -6.18
C ALA A 263 13.55 -2.40 -7.38
N GLU A 264 14.74 -3.00 -7.47
CA GLU A 264 15.07 -3.93 -8.55
C GLU A 264 14.22 -5.20 -8.53
N LEU A 265 13.76 -5.64 -7.35
CA LEU A 265 12.91 -6.82 -7.18
C LEU A 265 11.41 -6.53 -7.33
N ARG A 266 10.96 -5.32 -6.96
CA ARG A 266 9.53 -4.97 -6.89
C ARG A 266 9.05 -4.22 -8.12
N LEU A 267 9.91 -3.37 -8.72
CA LEU A 267 9.54 -2.58 -9.89
C LEU A 267 9.68 -3.38 -11.18
N PRO A 268 8.93 -3.02 -12.22
CA PRO A 268 8.97 -3.69 -13.52
C PRO A 268 10.40 -3.82 -14.07
N PRO A 269 10.76 -4.93 -14.73
CA PRO A 269 12.10 -5.14 -15.28
C PRO A 269 12.48 -4.18 -16.42
N ASP A 270 11.53 -3.50 -17.03
CA ASP A 270 11.73 -2.44 -18.02
C ASP A 270 12.06 -1.07 -17.41
N THR A 271 12.05 -0.93 -16.06
CA THR A 271 12.54 0.26 -15.37
C THR A 271 14.07 0.33 -15.49
N THR A 272 14.59 1.48 -15.88
CA THR A 272 16.04 1.72 -15.95
C THR A 272 16.63 1.84 -14.53
N LYS A 273 17.94 1.88 -14.43
CA LYS A 273 18.60 2.13 -13.13
C LYS A 273 18.28 3.54 -12.64
N GLU A 274 18.23 4.49 -13.56
CA GLU A 274 17.91 5.90 -13.31
C GLU A 274 16.47 6.05 -12.81
N ASP A 275 15.49 5.38 -13.44
CA ASP A 275 14.10 5.37 -12.96
C ASP A 275 14.01 4.87 -11.51
N ARG A 276 14.70 3.76 -11.21
CA ARG A 276 14.70 3.20 -9.84
C ARG A 276 15.37 4.12 -8.83
N GLN A 277 16.48 4.76 -9.25
CA GLN A 277 17.17 5.73 -8.40
C GLN A 277 16.27 6.92 -8.09
N GLN A 278 15.56 7.45 -9.08
CA GLN A 278 14.60 8.54 -8.89
C GLN A 278 13.47 8.16 -7.94
N VAL A 279 12.90 6.95 -8.05
CA VAL A 279 11.89 6.46 -7.10
C VAL A 279 12.44 6.38 -5.68
N VAL A 280 13.66 5.86 -5.52
CA VAL A 280 14.30 5.78 -4.18
C VAL A 280 14.54 7.17 -3.60
N GLU A 281 15.01 8.12 -4.40
CA GLU A 281 15.23 9.51 -3.97
C GLU A 281 13.93 10.20 -3.56
N GLN A 282 12.84 10.01 -4.32
CA GLN A 282 11.52 10.53 -3.99
C GLN A 282 11.01 9.96 -2.66
N VAL A 283 11.11 8.65 -2.46
CA VAL A 283 10.68 8.00 -1.21
C VAL A 283 11.53 8.45 -0.02
N LEU A 284 12.84 8.61 -0.20
CA LEU A 284 13.72 9.13 0.86
C LEU A 284 13.39 10.59 1.21
N ALA A 285 13.06 11.41 0.21
CA ALA A 285 12.64 12.80 0.44
C ALA A 285 11.31 12.86 1.18
N GLU A 286 10.32 12.05 0.78
CA GLU A 286 8.99 11.97 1.42
C GLU A 286 9.08 11.57 2.91
N LEU A 287 10.05 10.72 3.27
CA LEU A 287 10.26 10.27 4.64
C LEU A 287 11.33 11.05 5.40
N GLU A 288 11.84 12.16 4.85
CA GLU A 288 12.93 12.97 5.42
C GLU A 288 14.20 12.16 5.75
N MET A 289 14.49 11.15 4.90
CA MET A 289 15.61 10.23 5.07
C MET A 289 16.77 10.47 4.09
N THR A 290 16.70 11.50 3.25
CA THR A 290 17.71 11.79 2.22
C THR A 290 19.12 11.88 2.80
N GLN A 291 19.29 12.54 3.96
CA GLN A 291 20.57 12.67 4.66
C GLN A 291 21.12 11.35 5.21
N HIS A 292 20.29 10.33 5.33
CA HIS A 292 20.65 9.00 5.82
C HIS A 292 20.79 7.95 4.72
N ALA A 293 20.71 8.36 3.44
CA ALA A 293 20.77 7.45 2.29
C ALA A 293 22.00 6.53 2.33
N ASP A 294 23.17 7.07 2.67
CA ASP A 294 24.44 6.33 2.75
C ASP A 294 24.76 5.81 4.15
N THR A 295 23.85 6.02 5.12
CA THR A 295 24.02 5.49 6.48
C THR A 295 23.64 4.00 6.49
N ARG A 296 24.44 3.16 7.15
CA ARG A 296 24.09 1.75 7.37
C ARG A 296 22.87 1.64 8.28
N VAL A 297 21.99 0.69 7.96
CA VAL A 297 20.74 0.49 8.70
C VAL A 297 20.97 0.14 10.17
N ASP A 298 22.04 -0.60 10.49
CA ASP A 298 22.41 -0.92 11.88
C ASP A 298 22.88 0.30 12.70
N LYS A 299 23.19 1.42 12.05
CA LYS A 299 23.57 2.69 12.68
C LYS A 299 22.44 3.69 12.83
N LEU A 300 21.27 3.36 12.30
CA LEU A 300 20.07 4.19 12.42
C LEU A 300 19.48 4.11 13.83
N SER A 301 18.87 5.21 14.27
CA SER A 301 17.98 5.17 15.45
C SER A 301 16.77 4.27 15.19
N GLY A 302 16.03 3.88 16.23
CA GLY A 302 14.81 3.06 16.08
C GLY A 302 13.79 3.70 15.13
N GLY A 303 13.49 5.00 15.31
CA GLY A 303 12.57 5.73 14.43
C GLY A 303 13.07 5.84 12.99
N GLN A 304 14.36 6.11 12.76
CA GLN A 304 14.95 6.13 11.42
C GLN A 304 14.91 4.75 10.75
N ARG A 305 15.12 3.68 11.51
CA ARG A 305 15.02 2.30 10.99
C ARG A 305 13.58 1.97 10.61
N LYS A 306 12.59 2.41 11.39
CA LYS A 306 11.19 2.25 11.04
C LYS A 306 10.82 3.05 9.78
N ARG A 307 11.30 4.30 9.63
CA ARG A 307 11.15 5.07 8.38
C ARG A 307 11.77 4.33 7.19
N ALA A 308 12.94 3.71 7.35
CA ALA A 308 13.56 2.88 6.30
C ALA A 308 12.72 1.63 5.95
N SER A 309 12.05 1.01 6.94
CA SER A 309 11.12 -0.10 6.72
C SER A 309 9.87 0.36 5.95
N VAL A 310 9.32 1.53 6.28
CA VAL A 310 8.21 2.16 5.53
C VAL A 310 8.64 2.49 4.10
N ALA A 311 9.86 3.01 3.92
CA ALA A 311 10.41 3.33 2.60
C ALA A 311 10.40 2.14 1.63
N LEU A 312 10.65 0.92 2.13
CA LEU A 312 10.57 -0.29 1.31
C LEU A 312 9.18 -0.51 0.71
N GLU A 313 8.13 -0.23 1.48
CA GLU A 313 6.76 -0.40 1.02
C GLU A 313 6.32 0.73 0.09
N LEU A 314 6.83 1.96 0.28
CA LEU A 314 6.49 3.11 -0.56
C LEU A 314 7.08 3.05 -1.98
N LEU A 315 8.03 2.15 -2.27
CA LEU A 315 8.64 2.01 -3.60
C LEU A 315 7.63 1.72 -4.73
N THR A 316 6.51 1.09 -4.41
CA THR A 316 5.44 0.79 -5.36
C THR A 316 4.34 1.85 -5.38
N GLY A 317 4.45 2.91 -4.56
CA GLY A 317 3.45 3.97 -4.48
C GLY A 317 2.08 3.50 -3.96
N PRO A 318 2.00 2.76 -2.83
CA PRO A 318 0.73 2.23 -2.35
C PRO A 318 -0.21 3.37 -1.94
N SER A 319 -1.50 3.21 -2.23
CA SER A 319 -2.58 4.10 -1.77
C SER A 319 -3.22 3.63 -0.44
N LEU A 320 -3.04 2.35 -0.08
CA LEU A 320 -3.36 1.80 1.24
C LEU A 320 -2.07 1.35 1.93
N LEU A 321 -1.78 1.93 3.10
CA LEU A 321 -0.61 1.57 3.91
C LEU A 321 -1.07 1.04 5.27
N ILE A 322 -0.62 -0.17 5.57
CA ILE A 322 -0.95 -0.87 6.81
C ILE A 322 0.34 -1.07 7.61
N LEU A 323 0.34 -0.68 8.89
CA LEU A 323 1.50 -0.86 9.75
C LEU A 323 1.10 -1.64 11.01
N ASP A 324 1.84 -2.70 11.29
CA ASP A 324 1.61 -3.51 12.48
C ASP A 324 2.64 -3.14 13.56
N GLU A 325 2.18 -2.48 14.61
CA GLU A 325 2.96 -2.00 15.77
C GLU A 325 4.25 -1.22 15.38
N PRO A 326 4.15 -0.18 14.55
CA PRO A 326 5.36 0.51 14.04
C PRO A 326 6.14 1.26 15.13
N THR A 327 5.55 1.50 16.28
CA THR A 327 6.14 2.25 17.40
C THR A 327 6.57 1.35 18.57
N SER A 328 6.43 0.03 18.40
CA SER A 328 6.82 -0.94 19.44
C SER A 328 8.31 -0.83 19.78
N GLY A 329 8.62 -0.69 21.09
CA GLY A 329 9.99 -0.58 21.59
C GLY A 329 10.67 0.78 21.35
N LEU A 330 9.94 1.78 20.87
CA LEU A 330 10.44 3.16 20.74
C LEU A 330 10.18 3.96 22.02
N ASP A 331 11.04 4.95 22.28
CA ASP A 331 10.78 5.95 23.32
C ASP A 331 9.64 6.90 22.87
N PRO A 332 8.99 7.63 23.82
CA PRO A 332 7.85 8.49 23.49
C PRO A 332 8.14 9.58 22.45
N ALA A 333 9.38 10.08 22.36
CA ALA A 333 9.71 11.11 21.37
C ALA A 333 9.79 10.52 19.96
N LEU A 334 10.36 9.32 19.83
CA LEU A 334 10.41 8.59 18.56
C LEU A 334 9.02 8.08 18.13
N ASP A 335 8.19 7.63 19.09
CA ASP A 335 6.79 7.26 18.85
C ASP A 335 6.03 8.42 18.20
N ARG A 336 6.14 9.63 18.78
CA ARG A 336 5.55 10.84 18.21
C ARG A 336 6.01 11.11 16.78
N GLN A 337 7.33 10.99 16.53
CA GLN A 337 7.87 11.22 15.19
C GLN A 337 7.32 10.24 14.15
N VAL A 338 7.17 8.97 14.53
CA VAL A 338 6.57 7.94 13.65
C VAL A 338 5.09 8.26 13.40
N MET A 339 4.32 8.58 14.43
CA MET A 339 2.89 8.91 14.27
C MET A 339 2.68 10.17 13.44
N THR A 340 3.53 11.21 13.60
CA THR A 340 3.50 12.40 12.75
C THR A 340 3.80 12.05 11.29
N MET A 341 4.85 11.26 11.01
CA MET A 341 5.15 10.78 9.67
C MET A 341 3.95 10.02 9.05
N LEU A 342 3.25 9.18 9.82
CA LEU A 342 2.06 8.47 9.32
C LEU A 342 0.91 9.44 9.01
N ARG A 343 0.77 10.53 9.79
CA ARG A 343 -0.17 11.60 9.50
C ARG A 343 0.15 12.30 8.18
N ASP A 344 1.43 12.64 7.97
CA ASP A 344 1.89 13.29 6.73
C ASP A 344 1.64 12.39 5.50
N LEU A 345 1.86 11.08 5.63
CA LEU A 345 1.55 10.10 4.58
C LEU A 345 0.04 10.00 4.29
N ALA A 346 -0.80 10.12 5.31
CA ALA A 346 -2.25 10.16 5.11
C ALA A 346 -2.67 11.49 4.47
N ASP A 347 -2.14 12.64 4.92
CA ASP A 347 -2.41 13.96 4.35
C ASP A 347 -2.01 14.06 2.87
N ALA A 348 -1.02 13.25 2.44
CA ALA A 348 -0.67 13.07 1.04
C ALA A 348 -1.71 12.27 0.23
N GLY A 349 -2.87 11.93 0.81
CA GLY A 349 -4.01 11.29 0.14
C GLY A 349 -4.09 9.77 0.31
N ARG A 350 -3.21 9.14 1.10
CA ARG A 350 -3.26 7.70 1.35
C ARG A 350 -4.30 7.33 2.41
N VAL A 351 -4.78 6.10 2.37
CA VAL A 351 -5.45 5.46 3.51
C VAL A 351 -4.37 4.83 4.37
N VAL A 352 -4.21 5.27 5.61
CA VAL A 352 -3.20 4.73 6.53
C VAL A 352 -3.90 4.03 7.69
N LEU A 353 -3.59 2.76 7.89
CA LEU A 353 -4.07 1.94 9.00
C LEU A 353 -2.88 1.56 9.90
N VAL A 354 -2.91 1.98 11.16
CA VAL A 354 -1.88 1.66 12.14
C VAL A 354 -2.44 0.78 13.24
N VAL A 355 -1.90 -0.42 13.38
CA VAL A 355 -2.14 -1.26 14.57
C VAL A 355 -1.16 -0.82 15.64
N THR A 356 -1.65 -0.40 16.81
CA THR A 356 -0.79 0.04 17.89
C THR A 356 -1.37 -0.29 19.27
N HIS A 357 -0.49 -0.40 20.24
CA HIS A 357 -0.83 -0.39 21.66
C HIS A 357 -0.38 0.91 22.35
N SER A 358 0.30 1.80 21.63
CA SER A 358 0.59 3.15 22.11
C SER A 358 -0.66 4.02 22.02
N LEU A 359 -1.05 4.59 23.14
CA LEU A 359 -2.28 5.36 23.28
C LEU A 359 -2.02 6.87 23.38
N THR A 360 -0.73 7.25 23.43
CA THR A 360 -0.30 8.62 23.74
C THR A 360 -0.61 9.59 22.60
N TYR A 361 -0.55 9.14 21.36
CA TYR A 361 -0.67 9.99 20.16
C TYR A 361 -1.86 9.62 19.27
N LEU A 362 -2.95 9.11 19.87
CA LEU A 362 -4.18 8.80 19.13
C LEU A 362 -4.92 10.07 18.66
N ASP A 363 -4.60 11.22 19.24
CA ASP A 363 -5.13 12.53 18.87
C ASP A 363 -4.73 12.98 17.45
N VAL A 364 -3.65 12.44 16.90
CA VAL A 364 -3.28 12.70 15.50
C VAL A 364 -4.05 11.82 14.49
N CYS A 365 -4.81 10.82 14.97
CA CYS A 365 -5.63 9.96 14.14
C CYS A 365 -7.02 10.56 13.89
N ASP A 366 -7.58 10.33 12.70
CA ASP A 366 -8.95 10.70 12.38
C ASP A 366 -9.96 9.73 12.99
N GLN A 367 -9.57 8.47 13.09
CA GLN A 367 -10.44 7.39 13.53
C GLN A 367 -9.69 6.40 14.42
N VAL A 368 -10.38 5.88 15.43
CA VAL A 368 -9.93 4.78 16.27
C VAL A 368 -10.92 3.63 16.16
N LEU A 369 -10.40 2.45 15.86
CA LEU A 369 -11.11 1.16 15.94
C LEU A 369 -10.62 0.41 17.17
N LEU A 370 -11.44 0.31 18.20
CA LEU A 370 -11.15 -0.46 19.42
C LEU A 370 -11.73 -1.86 19.29
N LEU A 371 -10.83 -2.85 19.30
CA LEU A 371 -11.19 -4.28 19.30
C LEU A 371 -11.18 -4.86 20.71
N ALA A 372 -12.21 -5.62 21.02
CA ALA A 372 -12.32 -6.48 22.20
C ALA A 372 -11.74 -7.87 21.92
N PRO A 373 -11.35 -8.65 22.96
CA PRO A 373 -11.01 -10.06 22.81
C PRO A 373 -12.07 -10.85 22.04
N GLY A 374 -11.63 -11.78 21.21
CA GLY A 374 -12.51 -12.50 20.27
C GLY A 374 -12.79 -11.73 18.98
N GLY A 375 -12.08 -10.62 18.74
CA GLY A 375 -12.16 -9.87 17.49
C GLY A 375 -13.49 -9.14 17.30
N LYS A 376 -14.06 -8.58 18.38
CA LYS A 376 -15.32 -7.84 18.37
C LYS A 376 -15.06 -6.35 18.39
N THR A 377 -15.88 -5.55 17.70
CA THR A 377 -15.77 -4.09 17.76
C THR A 377 -16.38 -3.56 19.05
N ALA A 378 -15.60 -2.82 19.84
CA ALA A 378 -16.07 -2.13 21.03
C ALA A 378 -16.33 -0.63 20.78
N PHE A 379 -15.58 -0.03 19.85
CA PHE A 379 -15.76 1.36 19.42
C PHE A 379 -15.17 1.56 18.02
N CYS A 380 -15.80 2.44 17.23
CA CYS A 380 -15.25 2.94 15.96
C CYS A 380 -15.72 4.38 15.80
N GLY A 381 -14.77 5.32 15.68
CA GLY A 381 -15.08 6.75 15.55
C GLY A 381 -13.88 7.64 15.87
N PRO A 382 -14.07 8.98 15.87
CA PRO A 382 -13.02 9.93 16.22
C PRO A 382 -12.47 9.68 17.64
N PRO A 383 -11.18 9.92 17.90
CA PRO A 383 -10.58 9.75 19.24
C PRO A 383 -11.30 10.53 20.34
N SER A 384 -11.82 11.72 20.02
CA SER A 384 -12.56 12.58 20.98
C SER A 384 -13.86 11.96 21.50
N GLU A 385 -14.46 11.03 20.77
CA GLU A 385 -15.72 10.38 21.13
C GLU A 385 -15.55 9.13 21.99
N ILE A 386 -14.32 8.64 22.18
CA ILE A 386 -14.09 7.39 22.91
C ILE A 386 -14.42 7.55 24.40
N GLY A 387 -14.08 8.69 24.99
CA GLY A 387 -14.40 8.99 26.39
C GLY A 387 -15.91 8.98 26.68
N PRO A 388 -16.71 9.76 25.95
CA PRO A 388 -18.17 9.70 26.04
C PRO A 388 -18.75 8.32 25.78
N ALA A 389 -18.17 7.59 24.83
CA ALA A 389 -18.63 6.25 24.43
C ALA A 389 -18.37 5.20 25.52
N MET A 390 -17.23 5.27 26.20
CA MET A 390 -16.79 4.30 27.19
C MET A 390 -17.10 4.70 28.63
N GLY A 391 -17.55 5.95 28.85
CA GLY A 391 -17.82 6.51 30.18
C GLY A 391 -16.56 6.87 30.96
N THR A 392 -15.39 6.78 30.36
CA THR A 392 -14.09 7.12 30.94
C THR A 392 -13.08 7.44 29.85
N THR A 393 -12.12 8.32 30.16
CA THR A 393 -10.96 8.61 29.31
C THR A 393 -9.71 7.87 29.76
N ASN A 394 -9.78 7.13 30.85
CA ASN A 394 -8.68 6.33 31.34
C ASN A 394 -8.58 5.04 30.52
N TRP A 395 -7.51 4.88 29.78
CA TRP A 395 -7.28 3.73 28.91
C TRP A 395 -7.17 2.39 29.66
N ALA A 396 -6.63 2.39 30.88
CA ALA A 396 -6.57 1.18 31.69
C ALA A 396 -7.97 0.67 32.04
N ASP A 397 -8.87 1.58 32.39
CA ASP A 397 -10.27 1.28 32.71
C ASP A 397 -11.03 0.83 31.45
N ILE A 398 -10.78 1.51 30.31
CA ILE A 398 -11.38 1.14 29.02
C ILE A 398 -10.97 -0.29 28.66
N PHE A 399 -9.66 -0.60 28.69
CA PHE A 399 -9.18 -1.94 28.34
C PHE A 399 -9.63 -3.02 29.33
N SER A 400 -9.65 -2.71 30.61
CA SER A 400 -10.18 -3.63 31.63
C SER A 400 -11.65 -3.94 31.41
N THR A 401 -12.47 -2.93 31.13
CA THR A 401 -13.91 -3.09 30.83
C THR A 401 -14.14 -3.90 29.56
N VAL A 402 -13.40 -3.60 28.49
CA VAL A 402 -13.53 -4.29 27.21
C VAL A 402 -13.01 -5.73 27.27
N ALA A 403 -11.95 -5.98 28.06
CA ALA A 403 -11.43 -7.32 28.25
C ALA A 403 -12.27 -8.16 29.21
N GLY A 404 -12.92 -7.52 30.20
CA GLY A 404 -13.75 -8.22 31.19
C GLY A 404 -15.06 -8.75 30.62
N ASP A 405 -15.72 -7.98 29.76
CA ASP A 405 -16.93 -8.40 29.05
C ASP A 405 -16.93 -7.92 27.59
N PRO A 406 -16.26 -8.67 26.68
CA PRO A 406 -16.18 -8.34 25.27
C PRO A 406 -17.54 -8.27 24.57
N GLN A 407 -18.49 -9.12 24.97
CA GLN A 407 -19.82 -9.17 24.38
C GLN A 407 -20.62 -7.92 24.74
N ALA A 408 -20.70 -7.56 26.03
CA ALA A 408 -21.40 -6.36 26.45
C ALA A 408 -20.77 -5.08 25.87
N ALA A 409 -19.44 -5.05 25.63
CA ALA A 409 -18.77 -3.94 24.94
C ALA A 409 -19.23 -3.82 23.48
N ASN A 410 -19.33 -4.95 22.79
CA ASN A 410 -19.82 -5.01 21.40
C ASN A 410 -21.31 -4.64 21.33
N ASP A 411 -22.14 -5.17 22.18
CA ASP A 411 -23.59 -4.88 22.20
C ASP A 411 -23.85 -3.38 22.39
N ARG A 412 -23.09 -2.71 23.29
CA ARG A 412 -23.13 -1.25 23.47
C ARG A 412 -22.70 -0.48 22.24
N TYR A 413 -21.69 -0.97 21.52
CA TYR A 413 -21.27 -0.38 20.26
C TYR A 413 -22.36 -0.51 19.19
N VAL A 414 -22.90 -1.70 18.99
CA VAL A 414 -23.97 -1.97 18.02
C VAL A 414 -25.22 -1.13 18.30
N ALA A 415 -25.62 -1.02 19.59
CA ALA A 415 -26.76 -0.20 19.99
C ALA A 415 -26.59 1.29 19.66
N ARG A 416 -25.35 1.81 19.65
CA ARG A 416 -25.04 3.20 19.28
C ARG A 416 -24.90 3.42 17.80
N SER A 417 -24.29 2.46 17.10
CA SER A 417 -23.99 2.58 15.66
C SER A 417 -25.22 2.40 14.75
N GLY A 418 -26.36 1.98 15.33
CA GLY A 418 -27.58 1.67 14.56
C GLY A 418 -27.45 0.39 13.76
N PRO A 419 -28.48 0.04 12.95
CA PRO A 419 -28.48 -1.15 12.16
C PRO A 419 -27.34 -1.13 11.14
N GLN A 420 -26.47 -2.13 11.20
CA GLN A 420 -25.44 -2.33 10.20
C GLN A 420 -26.07 -2.77 8.88
N PRO A 421 -25.50 -2.37 7.73
CA PRO A 421 -25.97 -2.88 6.44
C PRO A 421 -25.92 -4.42 6.44
N PRO A 422 -26.87 -5.09 5.76
CA PRO A 422 -26.87 -6.54 5.70
C PRO A 422 -25.52 -7.06 5.18
N PRO A 423 -25.07 -8.23 5.67
CA PRO A 423 -23.84 -8.82 5.18
C PRO A 423 -23.95 -8.99 3.66
N PRO A 424 -22.87 -8.72 2.92
CA PRO A 424 -22.86 -8.94 1.49
C PRO A 424 -23.11 -10.43 1.19
N PRO A 425 -23.62 -10.76 -0.01
CA PRO A 425 -23.81 -12.14 -0.42
C PRO A 425 -22.48 -12.92 -0.29
N PRO A 426 -22.53 -14.26 -0.08
CA PRO A 426 -21.34 -15.07 -0.03
C PRO A 426 -20.42 -14.79 -1.21
N MET A 427 -19.14 -14.63 -0.94
CA MET A 427 -18.15 -14.37 -1.98
C MET A 427 -18.14 -15.52 -2.99
N GLU A 428 -18.16 -15.18 -4.27
CA GLU A 428 -17.75 -16.11 -5.33
C GLU A 428 -16.32 -16.59 -5.01
N ALA A 429 -16.03 -17.85 -5.35
CA ALA A 429 -14.70 -18.44 -5.14
C ALA A 429 -13.62 -17.49 -5.67
N PRO A 430 -12.47 -17.35 -4.96
CA PRO A 430 -11.41 -16.47 -5.40
C PRO A 430 -11.09 -16.76 -6.86
N SER A 431 -11.10 -15.72 -7.69
CA SER A 431 -10.64 -15.83 -9.06
C SER A 431 -9.19 -16.34 -9.03
N ASP A 432 -8.85 -17.27 -9.90
CA ASP A 432 -7.48 -17.75 -10.05
C ASP A 432 -6.57 -16.51 -10.15
N LEU A 433 -5.53 -16.44 -9.32
CA LEU A 433 -4.62 -15.29 -9.24
C LEU A 433 -3.88 -15.01 -10.55
N GLY A 434 -4.15 -15.81 -11.59
CA GLY A 434 -3.47 -15.78 -12.87
C GLY A 434 -2.01 -16.22 -12.74
N GLU A 435 -1.35 -16.48 -13.85
CA GLU A 435 0.08 -16.76 -13.83
C GLU A 435 0.84 -15.58 -13.23
N PRO A 436 1.86 -15.84 -12.37
CA PRO A 436 2.68 -14.77 -11.82
C PRO A 436 3.29 -13.96 -12.97
N VAL A 437 3.30 -12.65 -12.79
CA VAL A 437 3.96 -11.69 -13.69
C VAL A 437 5.29 -12.27 -14.17
N HIS A 438 5.58 -12.20 -15.47
CA HIS A 438 6.81 -12.70 -16.09
C HIS A 438 8.06 -12.02 -15.52
N THR A 439 8.40 -12.36 -14.30
CA THR A 439 9.63 -11.91 -13.65
C THR A 439 10.76 -12.81 -14.17
N SER A 440 11.79 -12.22 -14.73
CA SER A 440 12.97 -12.97 -15.14
C SER A 440 13.62 -13.61 -13.92
N LEU A 441 13.49 -14.92 -13.74
CA LEU A 441 14.13 -15.68 -12.66
C LEU A 441 15.65 -15.43 -12.61
N ARG A 442 16.29 -15.24 -13.76
CA ARG A 442 17.71 -14.90 -13.85
C ARG A 442 18.01 -13.53 -13.21
N ARG A 443 17.15 -12.54 -13.42
CA ARG A 443 17.32 -11.21 -12.83
C ARG A 443 17.11 -11.26 -11.32
N GLN A 444 16.04 -11.90 -10.86
CA GLN A 444 15.78 -12.09 -9.43
C GLN A 444 16.94 -12.80 -8.75
N PHE A 445 17.40 -13.92 -9.32
CA PHE A 445 18.54 -14.65 -8.82
C PHE A 445 19.81 -13.78 -8.77
N SER A 446 20.12 -13.06 -9.85
CA SER A 446 21.27 -12.15 -9.90
C SER A 446 21.19 -11.06 -8.81
N THR A 447 20.01 -10.46 -8.61
CA THR A 447 19.82 -9.41 -7.59
C THR A 447 19.98 -9.98 -6.18
N ILE A 448 19.40 -11.15 -5.93
CA ILE A 448 19.52 -11.84 -4.62
C ILE A 448 20.97 -12.21 -4.35
N VAL A 449 21.68 -12.79 -5.34
CA VAL A 449 23.10 -13.15 -5.18
C VAL A 449 23.95 -11.91 -4.91
N ARG A 450 23.80 -10.82 -5.67
CA ARG A 450 24.54 -9.58 -5.45
C ARG A 450 24.24 -8.97 -4.07
N ARG A 451 22.98 -8.98 -3.63
CA ARG A 451 22.60 -8.54 -2.28
C ARG A 451 23.26 -9.42 -1.22
N GLN A 452 23.18 -10.74 -1.36
CA GLN A 452 23.75 -11.67 -0.40
C GLN A 452 25.28 -11.58 -0.33
N ALA A 453 25.94 -11.47 -1.47
CA ALA A 453 27.39 -11.24 -1.52
C ALA A 453 27.79 -9.94 -0.81
N ARG A 454 27.00 -8.86 -1.01
CA ARG A 454 27.24 -7.58 -0.32
C ARG A 454 27.03 -7.70 1.17
N LEU A 455 26.02 -8.41 1.64
CA LEU A 455 25.77 -8.67 3.06
C LEU A 455 26.97 -9.37 3.71
N ILE A 456 27.49 -10.43 3.07
CA ILE A 456 28.66 -11.20 3.55
C ILE A 456 29.90 -10.30 3.61
N ILE A 457 30.18 -9.52 2.56
CA ILE A 457 31.35 -8.63 2.50
C ILE A 457 31.26 -7.49 3.52
N SER A 458 30.06 -6.98 3.77
CA SER A 458 29.81 -5.88 4.70
C SER A 458 29.94 -6.30 6.16
N ASP A 459 29.77 -7.58 6.47
CA ASP A 459 30.04 -8.18 7.78
C ASP A 459 31.47 -8.73 7.81
N ARG A 460 32.41 -7.92 8.25
CA ARG A 460 33.86 -8.28 8.27
C ARG A 460 34.11 -9.55 9.05
N GLY A 461 33.45 -9.73 10.22
CA GLY A 461 33.63 -10.89 11.07
C GLY A 461 33.19 -12.17 10.36
N TYR A 462 32.00 -12.14 9.80
CA TYR A 462 31.45 -13.27 9.06
C TYR A 462 32.24 -13.56 7.77
N PHE A 463 32.67 -12.52 7.05
CA PHE A 463 33.53 -12.66 5.87
C PHE A 463 34.85 -13.38 6.20
N PHE A 464 35.57 -12.92 7.22
CA PHE A 464 36.83 -13.58 7.65
C PHE A 464 36.60 -14.99 8.16
N PHE A 465 35.51 -15.24 8.89
CA PHE A 465 35.14 -16.59 9.32
C PHE A 465 34.94 -17.53 8.12
N LEU A 466 34.13 -17.10 7.12
CA LEU A 466 33.93 -17.90 5.90
C LEU A 466 35.20 -18.10 5.09
N ALA A 467 36.04 -17.09 4.98
CA ALA A 467 37.34 -17.19 4.31
C ALA A 467 38.32 -18.15 5.00
N LEU A 468 38.28 -18.20 6.32
CA LEU A 468 39.14 -19.05 7.14
C LEU A 468 38.64 -20.49 7.27
N LEU A 469 37.31 -20.71 7.08
CA LEU A 469 36.67 -22.00 7.29
C LEU A 469 37.31 -23.16 6.51
N PRO A 470 37.67 -23.03 5.20
CA PRO A 470 38.36 -24.11 4.47
C PRO A 470 39.71 -24.46 5.08
N PHE A 471 40.45 -23.47 5.59
CA PHE A 471 41.74 -23.69 6.25
C PHE A 471 41.58 -24.39 7.59
N ILE A 472 40.57 -24.01 8.39
CA ILE A 472 40.23 -24.68 9.65
C ILE A 472 39.88 -26.14 9.38
N MET A 473 39.04 -26.39 8.35
CA MET A 473 38.67 -27.78 7.97
C MET A 473 39.89 -28.58 7.47
N GLY A 474 40.81 -27.95 6.71
CA GLY A 474 42.05 -28.56 6.29
C GLY A 474 42.99 -28.93 7.45
N VAL A 475 43.15 -28.02 8.44
CA VAL A 475 43.94 -28.27 9.65
C VAL A 475 43.31 -29.34 10.50
N LEU A 476 41.95 -29.33 10.63
CA LEU A 476 41.22 -30.35 11.40
C LEU A 476 41.46 -31.76 10.84
N SER A 477 41.56 -31.88 9.50
CA SER A 477 41.85 -33.17 8.89
C SER A 477 43.28 -33.72 9.23
N LEU A 478 44.22 -32.83 9.53
CA LEU A 478 45.56 -33.21 9.97
C LEU A 478 45.62 -33.59 11.47
N ALA A 479 44.65 -33.13 12.25
CA ALA A 479 44.53 -33.43 13.67
C ALA A 479 43.85 -34.80 13.97
N VAL A 480 43.31 -35.45 12.94
CA VAL A 480 42.67 -36.79 13.09
C VAL A 480 43.80 -37.83 13.16
N PRO A 481 44.00 -38.53 14.30
CA PRO A 481 45.03 -39.54 14.42
C PRO A 481 44.63 -40.79 13.59
N GLY A 482 45.50 -41.23 12.72
CA GLY A 482 45.36 -42.47 11.94
C GLY A 482 46.17 -42.46 10.65
N GLU A 483 46.73 -43.56 10.26
CA GLU A 483 47.52 -43.73 9.03
C GLU A 483 46.71 -43.58 7.74
N VAL A 484 45.39 -43.64 7.85
CA VAL A 484 44.46 -43.65 6.69
C VAL A 484 43.56 -42.42 6.65
N GLY A 485 43.64 -41.46 7.55
CA GLY A 485 42.77 -40.29 7.62
C GLY A 485 41.30 -40.68 7.70
N PHE A 486 40.43 -40.12 6.77
CA PHE A 486 39.04 -40.51 6.65
C PHE A 486 38.80 -41.76 5.73
N GLY A 487 39.87 -42.45 5.31
CA GLY A 487 39.77 -43.70 4.57
C GLY A 487 39.20 -44.84 5.46
N LYS A 488 38.39 -45.70 4.87
CA LYS A 488 37.97 -46.91 5.56
C LYS A 488 39.22 -47.78 5.85
N PRO A 489 39.30 -48.42 7.02
CA PRO A 489 40.37 -49.35 7.36
C PRO A 489 40.45 -50.49 6.36
#